data_1f36dda5e9b0f526fc68ad9c599073f0
#
_entry.id   1f36dda5e9b0f526fc68ad9c599073f0
#
_cell.length_a   1.000
_cell.length_b   1.000
_cell.length_c   1.000
_cell.angle_alpha   90.00
_cell.angle_beta   90.00
_cell.angle_gamma   90.00
#
_symmetry.space_group_name_H-M   'P 1'
#
loop_
_entity.id
_entity.type
_entity.pdbx_description
1 polymer ?
#
loop_
_entity_poly.entity_id
_entity_poly.type
_entity_poly.pdbx_seq_one_letter_code
_entity_poly.pdbx_strand_id
1 'polypeptide(L)'
;MISDAEKDKIKEEIVSKVNSVLEKNNESFRMDKVNILKKSESIKFMGNYRVYDRKNYNAVSKEINTFLKEYGDVDIKSKKIRDSGMKFTAVSFNFEL
;
A
#
# COMPACT_ATOMS: atom_id res chain seq x y z
N MET A 1 -20.36 8.80 4.17
CA MET A 1 -19.35 7.92 4.79
C MET A 1 -19.65 6.47 4.45
N ILE A 2 -18.65 5.69 4.12
CA ILE A 2 -18.82 4.27 3.80
C ILE A 2 -19.18 3.47 5.05
N SER A 3 -19.83 2.32 4.86
CA SER A 3 -20.19 1.43 5.96
C SER A 3 -18.98 0.69 6.52
N ASP A 4 -19.11 0.11 7.71
CA ASP A 4 -18.05 -0.71 8.30
C ASP A 4 -17.74 -1.93 7.43
N ALA A 5 -18.75 -2.52 6.81
CA ALA A 5 -18.56 -3.65 5.91
C ALA A 5 -17.73 -3.27 4.68
N GLU A 6 -18.02 -2.12 4.08
CA GLU A 6 -17.25 -1.61 2.96
C GLU A 6 -15.82 -1.25 3.35
N LYS A 7 -15.66 -0.65 4.53
CA LYS A 7 -14.35 -0.32 5.07
C LYS A 7 -13.48 -1.57 5.20
N ASP A 8 -14.02 -2.61 5.81
CA ASP A 8 -13.29 -3.86 6.01
C ASP A 8 -12.97 -4.55 4.69
N LYS A 9 -13.90 -4.51 3.74
CA LYS A 9 -13.68 -5.06 2.41
C LYS A 9 -12.53 -4.35 1.71
N ILE A 10 -12.50 -3.02 1.76
CA ILE A 10 -11.42 -2.23 1.15
C ILE A 10 -10.08 -2.56 1.77
N LYS A 11 -10.00 -2.67 3.10
CA LYS A 11 -8.78 -3.06 3.79
C LYS A 11 -8.27 -4.40 3.29
N GLU A 12 -9.14 -5.38 3.19
CA GLU A 12 -8.78 -6.73 2.73
C GLU A 12 -8.33 -6.74 1.26
N GLU A 13 -9.03 -6.00 0.41
CA GLU A 13 -8.68 -5.88 -0.99
C GLU A 13 -7.27 -5.30 -1.17
N ILE A 14 -6.94 -4.27 -0.40
CA ILE A 14 -5.63 -3.63 -0.49
C ILE A 14 -4.53 -4.60 -0.04
N VAL A 15 -4.69 -5.23 1.12
CA VAL A 15 -3.71 -6.19 1.63
C VAL A 15 -3.49 -7.33 0.62
N SER A 16 -4.58 -7.88 0.11
CA SER A 16 -4.53 -8.97 -0.86
C SER A 16 -3.81 -8.57 -2.14
N LYS A 17 -4.16 -7.39 -2.69
CA LYS A 17 -3.56 -6.93 -3.95
C LYS A 17 -2.09 -6.61 -3.77
N VAL A 18 -1.73 -5.86 -2.73
CA VAL A 18 -0.34 -5.50 -2.47
C VAL A 18 0.52 -6.75 -2.32
N ASN A 19 0.07 -7.70 -1.52
CA ASN A 19 0.82 -8.94 -1.29
C ASN A 19 0.92 -9.80 -2.54
N SER A 20 -0.14 -9.85 -3.34
CA SER A 20 -0.14 -10.57 -4.61
C SER A 20 0.90 -10.00 -5.58
N VAL A 21 0.98 -8.69 -5.68
CA VAL A 21 1.94 -8.02 -6.55
C VAL A 21 3.36 -8.27 -6.06
N LEU A 22 3.59 -8.17 -4.75
CA LEU A 22 4.91 -8.43 -4.16
C LEU A 22 5.35 -9.87 -4.40
N GLU A 23 4.46 -10.83 -4.17
CA GLU A 23 4.76 -12.25 -4.38
C GLU A 23 5.09 -12.55 -5.84
N LYS A 24 4.28 -12.02 -6.75
CA LYS A 24 4.46 -12.20 -8.18
C LYS A 24 5.82 -11.68 -8.67
N ASN A 25 6.37 -10.68 -8.00
CA ASN A 25 7.66 -10.09 -8.34
C ASN A 25 8.80 -10.61 -7.47
N ASN A 26 8.59 -11.72 -6.76
CA ASN A 26 9.61 -12.37 -5.92
C ASN A 26 10.12 -11.47 -4.78
N GLU A 27 9.26 -10.56 -4.29
CA GLU A 27 9.57 -9.75 -3.12
C GLU A 27 9.16 -10.49 -1.86
N SER A 28 9.97 -10.39 -0.82
CA SER A 28 9.73 -11.10 0.44
C SER A 28 8.83 -10.36 1.41
N PHE A 29 8.73 -9.05 1.25
CA PHE A 29 7.87 -8.26 2.15
C PHE A 29 6.40 -8.62 1.97
N ARG A 30 5.66 -8.60 3.08
CA ARG A 30 4.19 -8.73 3.05
C ARG A 30 3.58 -7.65 3.92
N MET A 31 2.53 -7.04 3.39
CA MET A 31 1.73 -6.08 4.15
C MET A 31 0.87 -6.85 5.14
N ASP A 32 0.84 -6.41 6.38
CA ASP A 32 0.07 -7.04 7.44
C ASP A 32 -1.37 -6.53 7.45
N LYS A 33 -1.52 -5.22 7.46
CA LYS A 33 -2.84 -4.59 7.53
C LYS A 33 -2.82 -3.17 6.97
N VAL A 34 -4.01 -2.66 6.68
CA VAL A 34 -4.24 -1.25 6.37
C VAL A 34 -4.73 -0.58 7.64
N ASN A 35 -4.14 0.53 8.01
CA ASN A 35 -4.56 1.32 9.16
C ASN A 35 -5.64 2.32 8.76
N ILE A 36 -6.49 2.65 9.70
CA ILE A 36 -7.63 3.53 9.48
C ILE A 36 -7.63 4.66 10.50
N LEU A 37 -7.95 5.86 10.01
CA LEU A 37 -8.23 7.01 10.85
C LEU A 37 -9.63 7.49 10.52
N LYS A 38 -10.56 7.36 11.48
CA LYS A 38 -11.92 7.87 11.32
C LYS A 38 -11.94 9.37 11.55
N LYS A 39 -12.51 10.09 10.62
CA LYS A 39 -12.77 11.52 10.74
C LYS A 39 -14.28 11.76 10.82
N SER A 40 -14.70 13.01 11.03
CA SER A 40 -16.12 13.32 11.17
C SER A 40 -16.95 12.96 9.93
N GLU A 41 -16.40 13.15 8.74
CA GLU A 41 -17.12 12.94 7.47
C GLU A 41 -16.42 12.00 6.51
N SER A 42 -15.29 11.42 6.90
CA SER A 42 -14.51 10.55 6.02
C SER A 42 -13.72 9.53 6.81
N ILE A 43 -13.20 8.55 6.09
CA ILE A 43 -12.27 7.56 6.65
C ILE A 43 -10.99 7.62 5.86
N LYS A 44 -9.88 7.79 6.55
CA LYS A 44 -8.55 7.78 5.94
C LYS A 44 -7.96 6.39 6.04
N PHE A 45 -7.54 5.86 4.89
CA PHE A 45 -6.87 4.57 4.78
C PHE A 45 -5.38 4.81 4.61
N MET A 46 -4.56 4.11 5.38
CA MET A 46 -3.11 4.28 5.35
C MET A 46 -2.41 2.94 5.32
N GLY A 47 -1.39 2.83 4.50
CA GLY A 47 -0.61 1.62 4.43
C GLY A 47 0.80 1.87 3.93
N ASN A 48 1.63 0.84 4.03
CA ASN A 48 2.99 0.91 3.51
C ASN A 48 3.44 -0.48 3.06
N TYR A 49 4.44 -0.47 2.18
CA TYR A 49 5.10 -1.69 1.76
C TYR A 49 6.56 -1.39 1.45
N ARG A 50 7.36 -2.44 1.31
CA ARG A 50 8.78 -2.33 0.99
C ARG A 50 9.10 -3.13 -0.26
N VAL A 51 10.02 -2.60 -1.06
CA VAL A 51 10.56 -3.31 -2.21
C VAL A 51 12.07 -3.41 -2.02
N TYR A 52 12.58 -4.64 -1.90
CA TYR A 52 13.99 -4.87 -1.63
C TYR A 52 14.84 -4.89 -2.89
N ASP A 53 14.31 -5.41 -4.00
CA ASP A 53 15.04 -5.46 -5.26
C ASP A 53 14.66 -4.26 -6.13
N ARG A 54 15.66 -3.41 -6.41
CA ARG A 54 15.45 -2.22 -7.24
C ARG A 54 14.86 -2.54 -8.62
N LYS A 55 15.19 -3.71 -9.16
CA LYS A 55 14.68 -4.11 -10.48
C LYS A 55 13.18 -4.29 -10.49
N ASN A 56 12.60 -4.60 -9.32
CA ASN A 56 11.17 -4.84 -9.18
C ASN A 56 10.38 -3.57 -8.93
N TYR A 57 11.04 -2.49 -8.51
CA TYR A 57 10.34 -1.31 -8.01
C TYR A 57 9.34 -0.73 -8.99
N ASN A 58 9.74 -0.52 -10.25
CA ASN A 58 8.84 0.10 -11.23
C ASN A 58 7.60 -0.75 -11.50
N ALA A 59 7.78 -2.05 -11.68
CA ALA A 59 6.65 -2.96 -11.92
C ALA A 59 5.71 -3.03 -10.72
N VAL A 60 6.28 -3.18 -9.53
CA VAL A 60 5.51 -3.28 -8.29
C VAL A 60 4.75 -1.99 -8.03
N SER A 61 5.43 -0.85 -8.04
CA SER A 61 4.81 0.44 -7.71
C SER A 61 3.76 0.82 -8.75
N LYS A 62 4.01 0.57 -10.02
CA LYS A 62 3.04 0.89 -11.07
C LYS A 62 1.74 0.12 -10.87
N GLU A 63 1.84 -1.18 -10.63
CA GLU A 63 0.65 -2.01 -10.47
C GLU A 63 -0.12 -1.67 -9.20
N ILE A 64 0.58 -1.50 -8.08
CA ILE A 64 -0.07 -1.14 -6.82
C ILE A 64 -0.68 0.25 -6.89
N ASN A 65 0.04 1.22 -7.43
CA ASN A 65 -0.47 2.59 -7.52
C ASN A 65 -1.68 2.70 -8.43
N THR A 66 -1.68 1.99 -9.55
CA THR A 66 -2.83 1.94 -10.46
C THR A 66 -4.06 1.37 -9.75
N PHE A 67 -3.87 0.32 -8.98
CA PHE A 67 -4.95 -0.28 -8.19
C PHE A 67 -5.48 0.71 -7.15
N LEU A 68 -4.59 1.34 -6.39
CA LEU A 68 -5.00 2.28 -5.33
C LEU A 68 -5.76 3.48 -5.89
N LYS A 69 -5.39 3.96 -7.06
CA LYS A 69 -6.06 5.10 -7.69
C LYS A 69 -7.50 4.83 -8.08
N GLU A 70 -7.90 3.57 -8.14
CA GLU A 70 -9.31 3.22 -8.36
C GLU A 70 -10.20 3.67 -7.21
N TYR A 71 -9.63 3.85 -6.01
CA TYR A 71 -10.40 4.34 -4.86
C TYR A 71 -10.54 5.86 -4.83
N GLY A 72 -9.74 6.59 -5.61
CA GLY A 72 -9.78 8.05 -5.67
C GLY A 72 -8.38 8.64 -5.66
N ASP A 73 -8.25 9.86 -5.17
CA ASP A 73 -6.96 10.53 -5.06
C ASP A 73 -6.12 9.88 -3.96
N VAL A 74 -4.95 9.40 -4.32
CA VAL A 74 -4.06 8.71 -3.40
C VAL A 74 -2.76 9.48 -3.26
N ASP A 75 -2.36 9.72 -2.02
CA ASP A 75 -1.08 10.31 -1.68
C ASP A 75 -0.07 9.19 -1.57
N ILE A 76 0.98 9.23 -2.37
CA ILE A 76 1.99 8.17 -2.39
C ILE A 76 3.36 8.79 -2.23
N LYS A 77 4.13 8.28 -1.27
CA LYS A 77 5.51 8.73 -1.02
C LYS A 77 6.43 7.52 -0.98
N SER A 78 7.60 7.67 -1.56
CA SER A 78 8.61 6.62 -1.52
C SER A 78 9.92 7.19 -1.00
N LYS A 79 10.68 6.35 -0.29
CA LYS A 79 11.96 6.73 0.29
C LYS A 79 12.92 5.55 0.22
N LYS A 80 14.13 5.78 -0.26
CA LYS A 80 15.19 4.77 -0.22
C LYS A 80 15.77 4.73 1.17
N ILE A 81 15.82 3.53 1.75
CA ILE A 81 16.30 3.32 3.13
C ILE A 81 17.43 2.31 3.11
N ARG A 82 18.44 2.59 3.94
CA ARG A 82 19.50 1.63 4.24
C ARG A 82 19.49 1.40 5.74
N ASP A 83 19.26 0.17 6.15
CA ASP A 83 19.20 -0.19 7.56
C ASP A 83 19.89 -1.51 7.79
N SER A 84 20.89 -1.51 8.69
CA SER A 84 21.66 -2.70 9.06
C SER A 84 22.21 -3.47 7.84
N GLY A 85 22.70 -2.74 6.84
CA GLY A 85 23.24 -3.33 5.63
C GLY A 85 22.20 -3.72 4.57
N MET A 86 20.92 -3.63 4.89
CA MET A 86 19.85 -3.86 3.93
C MET A 86 19.44 -2.56 3.25
N LYS A 87 19.17 -2.64 1.96
CA LYS A 87 18.66 -1.52 1.19
C LYS A 87 17.27 -1.86 0.68
N PHE A 88 16.35 -0.94 0.82
CA PHE A 88 15.00 -1.13 0.28
C PHE A 88 14.36 0.22 0.00
N THR A 89 13.31 0.21 -0.79
CA THR A 89 12.48 1.37 -0.99
C THR A 89 11.22 1.18 -0.16
N ALA A 90 10.98 2.12 0.77
CA ALA A 90 9.75 2.12 1.56
C ALA A 90 8.74 3.01 0.86
N VAL A 91 7.54 2.48 0.67
CA VAL A 91 6.45 3.22 0.02
C VAL A 91 5.32 3.33 1.02
N SER A 92 4.82 4.55 1.21
CA SER A 92 3.64 4.78 2.03
C SER A 92 2.55 5.41 1.18
N PHE A 93 1.31 5.10 1.49
CA PHE A 93 0.17 5.64 0.77
C PHE A 93 -0.97 5.95 1.72
N ASN A 94 -1.80 6.91 1.34
CA ASN A 94 -3.03 7.17 2.06
C ASN A 94 -4.07 7.79 1.11
N PHE A 95 -5.33 7.57 1.43
CA PHE A 95 -6.45 8.17 0.72
C PHE A 95 -7.66 8.21 1.64
N GLU A 96 -8.64 9.03 1.29
CA GLU A 96 -9.84 9.21 2.09
C GLU A 96 -11.10 8.88 1.28
N LEU A 97 -12.03 8.24 1.97
CA LEU A 97 -13.36 7.98 1.40
C LEU A 97 -14.46 8.45 2.35
#